data_5e8e7f07eab4e2d6c492e0544971a780
#
_entry.id   5e8e7f07eab4e2d6c492e0544971a780
#
_cell.length_a   1.000
_cell.length_b   1.000
_cell.length_c   1.000
_cell.angle_alpha   90.00
_cell.angle_beta   90.00
_cell.angle_gamma   90.00
#
_symmetry.space_group_name_H-M   'P 1'
#
loop_
_entity.id
_entity.type
_entity.pdbx_description
1 polymer ?
#
loop_
_entity_poly.entity_id
_entity_poly.type
_entity_poly.pdbx_seq_one_letter_code
_entity_poly.pdbx_strand_id
1 'polypeptide(L)'
;HLFESRFDAMRAAYKGVWEPILASGSTVSISLLILLFSQLSSTASLGPIGAIGIVCSMITILTLLPALLLLFGRWIFWPRKPEFDGDDHVMSGTWSKVGRVIEKNPRRAWIISGTFLLLLASAAPTLKADGIGTIDTFTGNPESVVGQKLLETHFPGGQGDPTQIVVAADKIDAVTAAVKNAPGVTEVSPLLDGFVIPGQPLPKVKIVDNKAIINVTLNKAPDSVEAGEDIPKIRELARSADSTALVGGTSAVYFDVRTANGRDNRTIIPISLFVITLILGLLLRSILSAVLLLGTVILSFFATLGVCALVFNHIFGFAGGDNGFPLFAFIFLVALGIDYNIFLMTRVREESQKMGTRPGVIKGLTVTGAVITSA
;
A
#
# COMPACT_ATOMS: atom_id res chain seq x y z
N HIS A 1 -2.34 -17.61 -35.80
CA HIS A 1 -2.91 -18.55 -36.81
C HIS A 1 -3.57 -17.85 -38.02
N LEU A 2 -3.87 -16.55 -37.96
CA LEU A 2 -4.47 -15.76 -39.05
C LEU A 2 -3.46 -15.36 -40.15
N PHE A 3 -2.16 -15.48 -39.90
CA PHE A 3 -1.10 -15.04 -40.79
C PHE A 3 -0.10 -16.16 -41.02
N GLU A 4 0.30 -16.35 -42.28
CA GLU A 4 1.33 -17.31 -42.68
C GLU A 4 2.74 -16.79 -42.35
N SER A 5 2.96 -15.50 -42.63
CA SER A 5 4.22 -14.81 -42.35
C SER A 5 4.34 -14.38 -40.86
N ARG A 6 5.49 -14.69 -40.23
CA ARG A 6 5.81 -14.25 -38.87
C ARG A 6 5.84 -12.72 -38.73
N PHE A 7 6.33 -12.03 -39.75
CA PHE A 7 6.42 -10.57 -39.78
C PHE A 7 5.03 -9.92 -39.81
N ASP A 8 4.12 -10.43 -40.64
CA ASP A 8 2.76 -9.90 -40.74
C ASP A 8 1.96 -10.15 -39.48
N ALA A 9 2.10 -11.35 -38.91
CA ALA A 9 1.51 -11.67 -37.61
C ALA A 9 2.02 -10.72 -36.51
N MET A 10 3.35 -10.47 -36.43
CA MET A 10 3.95 -9.57 -35.48
C MET A 10 3.51 -8.14 -35.69
N ARG A 11 3.48 -7.65 -36.93
CA ARG A 11 3.04 -6.29 -37.25
C ARG A 11 1.58 -6.05 -36.86
N ALA A 12 0.72 -7.02 -37.09
CA ALA A 12 -0.69 -6.97 -36.70
C ALA A 12 -0.84 -6.99 -35.17
N ALA A 13 -0.12 -7.89 -34.46
CA ALA A 13 -0.12 -7.95 -33.01
C ALA A 13 0.40 -6.65 -32.39
N TYR A 14 1.55 -6.14 -32.87
CA TYR A 14 2.14 -4.91 -32.37
C TYR A 14 1.20 -3.70 -32.48
N LYS A 15 0.51 -3.55 -33.63
CA LYS A 15 -0.49 -2.51 -33.84
C LYS A 15 -1.68 -2.61 -32.88
N GLY A 16 -2.01 -3.81 -32.42
CA GLY A 16 -3.13 -4.02 -31.49
C GLY A 16 -2.77 -3.82 -30.03
N VAL A 17 -1.48 -3.92 -29.65
CA VAL A 17 -1.09 -3.94 -28.23
C VAL A 17 -0.29 -2.72 -27.76
N TRP A 18 0.35 -1.96 -28.67
CA TRP A 18 1.22 -0.84 -28.26
C TRP A 18 0.49 0.28 -27.52
N GLU A 19 -0.71 0.66 -27.99
CA GLU A 19 -1.52 1.70 -27.34
C GLU A 19 -1.98 1.29 -25.92
N PRO A 20 -2.57 0.08 -25.72
CA PRO A 20 -2.87 -0.42 -24.38
C PRO A 20 -1.66 -0.48 -23.45
N ILE A 21 -0.50 -0.95 -23.93
CA ILE A 21 0.72 -1.04 -23.13
C ILE A 21 1.20 0.34 -22.69
N LEU A 22 1.24 1.32 -23.60
CA LEU A 22 1.61 2.69 -23.26
C LEU A 22 0.62 3.32 -22.28
N ALA A 23 -0.68 3.13 -22.48
CA ALA A 23 -1.70 3.66 -21.62
C ALA A 23 -1.58 3.08 -20.20
N SER A 24 -1.49 1.75 -20.08
CA SER A 24 -1.31 1.03 -18.82
C SER A 24 -0.04 1.47 -18.10
N GLY A 25 1.12 1.34 -18.76
CA GLY A 25 2.39 1.70 -18.14
C GLY A 25 2.49 3.17 -17.75
N SER A 26 1.90 4.08 -18.52
CA SER A 26 1.82 5.50 -18.17
C SER A 26 0.94 5.72 -16.94
N THR A 27 -0.21 5.06 -16.86
CA THR A 27 -1.13 5.15 -15.71
C THR A 27 -0.45 4.68 -14.43
N VAL A 28 0.22 3.51 -14.48
CA VAL A 28 0.95 2.97 -13.32
C VAL A 28 2.12 3.88 -12.94
N SER A 29 2.92 4.33 -13.91
CA SER A 29 4.05 5.22 -13.65
C SER A 29 3.63 6.52 -12.99
N ILE A 30 2.55 7.15 -13.48
CA ILE A 30 2.01 8.39 -12.90
C ILE A 30 1.48 8.13 -11.50
N SER A 31 0.75 7.02 -11.28
CA SER A 31 0.24 6.64 -9.96
C SER A 31 1.37 6.43 -8.95
N LEU A 32 2.48 5.81 -9.37
CA LEU A 32 3.67 5.66 -8.53
C LEU A 32 4.36 7.01 -8.24
N LEU A 33 4.46 7.90 -9.24
CA LEU A 33 5.05 9.22 -9.05
C LEU A 33 4.27 10.10 -8.06
N ILE A 34 2.98 9.84 -7.85
CA ILE A 34 2.18 10.54 -6.82
C ILE A 34 2.72 10.28 -5.42
N LEU A 35 3.44 9.15 -5.19
CA LEU A 35 4.13 8.88 -3.92
C LEU A 35 5.17 9.95 -3.54
N LEU A 36 5.67 10.75 -4.48
CA LEU A 36 6.53 11.89 -4.18
C LEU A 36 5.89 12.92 -3.24
N PHE A 37 4.58 12.94 -3.12
CA PHE A 37 3.86 13.79 -2.16
C PHE A 37 3.86 13.24 -0.72
N SER A 38 4.43 12.05 -0.50
CA SER A 38 4.56 11.47 0.84
C SER A 38 5.52 12.30 1.71
N GLN A 39 5.21 12.38 3.01
CA GLN A 39 6.10 12.96 4.01
C GLN A 39 7.24 12.02 4.41
N LEU A 40 7.10 10.72 4.13
CA LEU A 40 8.10 9.72 4.45
C LEU A 40 9.04 9.51 3.27
N SER A 41 10.32 9.76 3.46
CA SER A 41 11.35 9.58 2.42
C SER A 41 11.37 8.16 1.86
N SER A 42 11.13 7.14 2.69
CA SER A 42 11.03 5.74 2.28
C SER A 42 9.90 5.52 1.27
N THR A 43 8.72 6.05 1.55
CA THR A 43 7.55 5.97 0.66
C THR A 43 7.75 6.83 -0.58
N ALA A 44 8.23 8.06 -0.43
CA ALA A 44 8.49 8.98 -1.54
C ALA A 44 9.49 8.41 -2.55
N SER A 45 10.54 7.72 -2.10
CA SER A 45 11.56 7.13 -2.97
C SER A 45 11.06 5.96 -3.82
N LEU A 46 10.04 5.24 -3.36
CA LEU A 46 9.43 4.13 -4.11
C LEU A 46 8.75 4.61 -5.39
N GLY A 47 8.24 5.84 -5.41
CA GLY A 47 7.59 6.43 -6.58
C GLY A 47 8.48 6.44 -7.82
N PRO A 48 9.59 7.17 -7.81
CA PRO A 48 10.53 7.22 -8.93
C PRO A 48 11.13 5.85 -9.27
N ILE A 49 11.49 5.04 -8.26
CA ILE A 49 12.06 3.71 -8.47
C ILE A 49 11.08 2.83 -9.23
N GLY A 50 9.82 2.78 -8.78
CA GLY A 50 8.79 2.01 -9.45
C GLY A 50 8.47 2.54 -10.85
N ALA A 51 8.36 3.86 -11.02
CA ALA A 51 8.08 4.48 -12.33
C ALA A 51 9.20 4.17 -13.35
N ILE A 52 10.46 4.27 -12.95
CA ILE A 52 11.60 3.90 -13.80
C ILE A 52 11.53 2.41 -14.18
N GLY A 53 11.22 1.53 -13.21
CA GLY A 53 11.05 0.10 -13.47
C GLY A 53 9.96 -0.18 -14.51
N ILE A 54 8.80 0.48 -14.41
CA ILE A 54 7.70 0.35 -15.40
C ILE A 54 8.12 0.87 -16.78
N VAL A 55 8.80 2.03 -16.85
CA VAL A 55 9.30 2.57 -18.12
C VAL A 55 10.30 1.61 -18.78
N CYS A 56 11.24 1.07 -18.03
CA CYS A 56 12.19 0.06 -18.52
C CYS A 56 11.46 -1.21 -19.01
N SER A 57 10.43 -1.67 -18.27
CA SER A 57 9.61 -2.80 -18.68
C SER A 57 8.85 -2.52 -19.98
N MET A 58 8.25 -1.32 -20.12
CA MET A 58 7.58 -0.91 -21.36
C MET A 58 8.54 -0.92 -22.55
N ILE A 59 9.73 -0.35 -22.40
CA ILE A 59 10.75 -0.36 -23.46
C ILE A 59 11.08 -1.80 -23.84
N THR A 60 11.31 -2.67 -22.87
CA THR A 60 11.63 -4.08 -23.09
C THR A 60 10.51 -4.82 -23.80
N ILE A 61 9.26 -4.65 -23.38
CA ILE A 61 8.10 -5.31 -23.99
C ILE A 61 7.84 -4.80 -25.41
N LEU A 62 8.08 -3.52 -25.67
CA LEU A 62 7.84 -2.94 -26.99
C LEU A 62 9.01 -3.14 -27.98
N THR A 63 10.21 -3.49 -27.52
CA THR A 63 11.39 -3.65 -28.38
C THR A 63 11.95 -5.07 -28.34
N LEU A 64 12.43 -5.53 -27.19
CA LEU A 64 13.12 -6.81 -27.04
C LEU A 64 12.16 -7.98 -27.24
N LEU A 65 10.99 -7.95 -26.63
CA LEU A 65 10.02 -9.05 -26.73
C LEU A 65 9.58 -9.34 -28.17
N PRO A 66 9.18 -8.34 -29.00
CA PRO A 66 8.87 -8.57 -30.41
C PRO A 66 10.06 -9.14 -31.21
N ALA A 67 11.27 -8.67 -30.94
CA ALA A 67 12.48 -9.19 -31.58
C ALA A 67 12.71 -10.67 -31.23
N LEU A 68 12.56 -11.06 -29.97
CA LEU A 68 12.68 -12.45 -29.54
C LEU A 68 11.57 -13.34 -30.11
N LEU A 69 10.33 -12.85 -30.17
CA LEU A 69 9.22 -13.58 -30.77
C LEU A 69 9.43 -13.82 -32.27
N LEU A 70 10.01 -12.86 -32.99
CA LEU A 70 10.39 -13.05 -34.40
C LEU A 70 11.55 -14.03 -34.58
N LEU A 71 12.54 -13.99 -33.67
CA LEU A 71 13.71 -14.85 -33.71
C LEU A 71 13.33 -16.33 -33.49
N PHE A 72 12.63 -16.60 -32.38
CA PHE A 72 12.25 -17.97 -32.01
C PHE A 72 10.98 -18.47 -32.73
N GLY A 73 10.14 -17.56 -33.22
CA GLY A 73 8.91 -17.89 -33.93
C GLY A 73 7.95 -18.77 -33.10
N ARG A 74 7.32 -19.74 -33.77
CA ARG A 74 6.33 -20.63 -33.12
C ARG A 74 6.93 -21.58 -32.07
N TRP A 75 8.23 -21.76 -32.04
CA TRP A 75 8.89 -22.66 -31.07
C TRP A 75 8.75 -22.17 -29.62
N ILE A 76 8.67 -20.88 -29.40
CA ILE A 76 8.49 -20.30 -28.06
C ILE A 76 7.18 -20.74 -27.36
N PHE A 77 6.20 -21.18 -28.14
CA PHE A 77 4.91 -21.67 -27.63
C PHE A 77 4.88 -23.17 -27.34
N TRP A 78 6.06 -23.83 -27.31
CA TRP A 78 6.13 -25.23 -26.92
C TRP A 78 5.54 -25.45 -25.50
N PRO A 79 4.75 -26.53 -25.22
CA PRO A 79 4.44 -27.66 -26.11
C PRO A 79 3.25 -27.48 -27.07
N ARG A 80 2.41 -26.44 -26.87
CA ARG A 80 1.22 -26.18 -27.69
C ARG A 80 1.49 -25.09 -28.72
N LYS A 81 2.06 -25.47 -29.86
CA LYS A 81 2.35 -24.53 -30.95
C LYS A 81 1.05 -24.09 -31.65
N PRO A 82 0.78 -22.77 -31.84
CA PRO A 82 -0.36 -22.31 -32.62
C PRO A 82 -0.18 -22.74 -34.10
N GLU A 83 -1.21 -23.39 -34.64
CA GLU A 83 -1.26 -23.80 -36.03
C GLU A 83 -1.94 -22.71 -36.88
N PHE A 84 -1.56 -22.63 -38.15
CA PHE A 84 -2.21 -21.77 -39.13
C PHE A 84 -3.60 -22.34 -39.42
N ASP A 85 -4.63 -21.50 -39.50
CA ASP A 85 -6.03 -21.88 -39.73
C ASP A 85 -6.65 -22.83 -38.69
N GLY A 86 -6.12 -22.84 -37.46
CA GLY A 86 -6.71 -23.57 -36.34
C GLY A 86 -8.05 -22.97 -35.88
N ASP A 87 -8.98 -23.83 -35.46
CA ASP A 87 -10.30 -23.45 -34.94
C ASP A 87 -10.21 -22.40 -33.83
N ASP A 88 -11.07 -21.41 -33.89
CA ASP A 88 -11.16 -20.32 -32.90
C ASP A 88 -11.82 -20.84 -31.60
N HIS A 89 -11.03 -21.55 -30.77
CA HIS A 89 -11.48 -22.11 -29.49
C HIS A 89 -11.89 -21.04 -28.43
N VAL A 90 -11.75 -19.77 -28.78
CA VAL A 90 -12.06 -18.64 -27.89
C VAL A 90 -13.53 -18.66 -27.44
N MET A 91 -14.45 -19.15 -28.28
CA MET A 91 -15.90 -19.20 -28.00
C MET A 91 -16.33 -20.45 -27.21
N SER A 92 -15.46 -21.41 -26.96
CA SER A 92 -15.79 -22.70 -26.30
C SER A 92 -15.33 -22.80 -24.83
N GLY A 93 -14.60 -21.81 -24.32
CA GLY A 93 -13.97 -21.84 -22.99
C GLY A 93 -14.92 -21.50 -21.81
N THR A 94 -14.37 -21.56 -20.60
CA THR A 94 -15.07 -21.23 -19.34
C THR A 94 -15.65 -19.81 -19.37
N TRP A 95 -14.94 -18.86 -19.95
CA TRP A 95 -15.37 -17.47 -20.06
C TRP A 95 -16.56 -17.27 -20.99
N SER A 96 -16.74 -18.13 -21.99
CA SER A 96 -17.96 -18.15 -22.82
C SER A 96 -19.20 -18.55 -21.99
N LYS A 97 -19.04 -19.48 -21.02
CA LYS A 97 -20.13 -19.85 -20.08
C LYS A 97 -20.46 -18.68 -19.16
N VAL A 98 -19.44 -18.03 -18.61
CA VAL A 98 -19.62 -16.83 -17.76
C VAL A 98 -20.30 -15.71 -18.55
N GLY A 99 -19.84 -15.42 -19.78
CA GLY A 99 -20.47 -14.43 -20.66
C GLY A 99 -21.95 -14.70 -20.87
N ARG A 100 -22.36 -15.94 -21.16
CA ARG A 100 -23.77 -16.34 -21.35
C ARG A 100 -24.62 -16.18 -20.09
N VAL A 101 -24.05 -16.45 -18.90
CA VAL A 101 -24.75 -16.23 -17.61
C VAL A 101 -25.02 -14.76 -17.38
N ILE A 102 -24.01 -13.90 -17.64
CA ILE A 102 -24.12 -12.45 -17.52
C ILE A 102 -25.14 -11.89 -18.54
N GLU A 103 -25.09 -12.37 -19.79
CA GLU A 103 -26.00 -11.97 -20.85
C GLU A 103 -27.47 -12.27 -20.50
N LYS A 104 -27.72 -13.46 -19.93
CA LYS A 104 -29.08 -13.90 -19.56
C LYS A 104 -29.64 -13.08 -18.39
N ASN A 105 -28.81 -12.75 -17.39
CA ASN A 105 -29.28 -12.09 -16.16
C ASN A 105 -28.30 -11.00 -15.66
N PRO A 106 -28.06 -9.90 -16.42
CA PRO A 106 -27.06 -8.90 -16.06
C PRO A 106 -27.32 -8.20 -14.72
N ARG A 107 -28.60 -7.94 -14.40
CA ARG A 107 -28.97 -7.30 -13.12
C ARG A 107 -28.68 -8.21 -11.92
N ARG A 108 -28.97 -9.50 -12.02
CA ARG A 108 -28.68 -10.45 -10.93
C ARG A 108 -27.18 -10.63 -10.76
N ALA A 109 -26.44 -10.75 -11.84
CA ALA A 109 -24.98 -10.85 -11.78
C ALA A 109 -24.38 -9.65 -11.08
N TRP A 110 -24.77 -8.42 -11.44
CA TRP A 110 -24.29 -7.20 -10.80
C TRP A 110 -24.69 -7.11 -9.31
N ILE A 111 -25.94 -7.39 -8.96
CA ILE A 111 -26.40 -7.32 -7.57
C ILE A 111 -25.66 -8.35 -6.70
N ILE A 112 -25.54 -9.60 -7.16
CA ILE A 112 -24.89 -10.67 -6.39
C ILE A 112 -23.42 -10.34 -6.17
N SER A 113 -22.67 -9.98 -7.22
CA SER A 113 -21.25 -9.65 -7.10
C SER A 113 -21.03 -8.38 -6.27
N GLY A 114 -21.83 -7.34 -6.47
CA GLY A 114 -21.75 -6.11 -5.71
C GLY A 114 -22.06 -6.32 -4.22
N THR A 115 -23.12 -7.05 -3.89
CA THR A 115 -23.45 -7.39 -2.50
C THR A 115 -22.37 -8.23 -1.85
N PHE A 116 -21.83 -9.21 -2.55
CA PHE A 116 -20.71 -10.03 -2.05
C PHE A 116 -19.47 -9.18 -1.72
N LEU A 117 -19.06 -8.30 -2.64
CA LEU A 117 -17.94 -7.39 -2.40
C LEU A 117 -18.22 -6.39 -1.26
N LEU A 118 -19.45 -5.86 -1.17
CA LEU A 118 -19.83 -4.96 -0.06
C LEU A 118 -19.77 -5.70 1.29
N LEU A 119 -20.19 -6.95 1.33
CA LEU A 119 -20.15 -7.78 2.53
C LEU A 119 -18.69 -8.00 2.98
N LEU A 120 -17.80 -8.29 2.06
CA LEU A 120 -16.36 -8.38 2.35
C LEU A 120 -15.79 -7.03 2.78
N ALA A 121 -16.13 -5.96 2.09
CA ALA A 121 -15.66 -4.60 2.41
C ALA A 121 -16.10 -4.13 3.80
N SER A 122 -17.23 -4.62 4.34
CA SER A 122 -17.69 -4.28 5.69
C SER A 122 -16.72 -4.72 6.80
N ALA A 123 -15.86 -5.70 6.54
CA ALA A 123 -14.82 -6.13 7.46
C ALA A 123 -13.54 -5.27 7.40
N ALA A 124 -13.36 -4.42 6.38
CA ALA A 124 -12.15 -3.60 6.23
C ALA A 124 -11.81 -2.72 7.46
N PRO A 125 -12.78 -2.11 8.17
CA PRO A 125 -12.47 -1.32 9.37
C PRO A 125 -11.86 -2.12 10.53
N THR A 126 -11.95 -3.46 10.50
CA THR A 126 -11.36 -4.33 11.52
C THR A 126 -9.89 -4.68 11.24
N LEU A 127 -9.35 -4.21 10.12
CA LEU A 127 -7.93 -4.38 9.78
C LEU A 127 -7.06 -3.54 10.73
N LYS A 128 -6.22 -4.21 11.48
CA LYS A 128 -5.25 -3.57 12.35
C LYS A 128 -4.02 -3.17 11.53
N ALA A 129 -3.98 -1.94 11.05
CA ALA A 129 -2.87 -1.37 10.27
C ALA A 129 -2.34 -0.08 10.91
N ASP A 130 -2.29 -0.06 12.25
CA ASP A 130 -1.87 1.10 13.05
C ASP A 130 -0.39 1.05 13.46
N GLY A 131 0.32 0.05 13.00
CA GLY A 131 1.71 -0.24 13.35
C GLY A 131 1.82 -1.58 14.06
N ILE A 132 3.05 -2.06 14.12
CA ILE A 132 3.41 -3.32 14.79
C ILE A 132 4.70 -3.08 15.55
N GLY A 133 4.75 -3.51 16.80
CA GLY A 133 5.96 -3.47 17.62
C GLY A 133 7.07 -4.35 17.03
N THR A 134 8.32 -3.97 17.24
CA THR A 134 9.47 -4.66 16.66
C THR A 134 9.49 -6.16 17.02
N ILE A 135 9.11 -6.50 18.25
CA ILE A 135 9.05 -7.90 18.70
C ILE A 135 7.94 -8.70 18.01
N ASP A 136 6.85 -8.04 17.60
CA ASP A 136 5.71 -8.65 16.94
C ASP A 136 5.88 -8.77 15.41
N THR A 137 6.96 -8.20 14.85
CA THR A 137 7.31 -8.38 13.44
C THR A 137 7.80 -9.79 13.11
N PHE A 138 8.23 -10.53 14.14
CA PHE A 138 8.70 -11.90 13.96
C PHE A 138 7.54 -12.90 14.03
N THR A 139 7.48 -13.80 13.07
CA THR A 139 6.51 -14.92 13.09
C THR A 139 6.95 -16.08 13.98
N GLY A 140 8.17 -16.03 14.54
CA GLY A 140 8.74 -17.01 15.46
C GLY A 140 9.21 -16.34 16.75
N ASN A 141 9.90 -17.11 17.59
CA ASN A 141 10.47 -16.63 18.85
C ASN A 141 12.01 -16.69 18.80
N PRO A 142 12.70 -15.78 18.09
CA PRO A 142 14.15 -15.68 18.16
C PRO A 142 14.57 -15.25 19.55
N GLU A 143 15.84 -15.46 19.90
CA GLU A 143 16.40 -15.19 21.24
C GLU A 143 16.14 -13.74 21.68
N SER A 144 16.22 -12.78 20.76
CA SER A 144 15.93 -11.36 21.03
C SER A 144 14.50 -11.13 21.52
N VAL A 145 13.51 -11.80 20.90
CA VAL A 145 12.10 -11.71 21.30
C VAL A 145 11.88 -12.34 22.67
N VAL A 146 12.50 -13.51 22.91
CA VAL A 146 12.41 -14.19 24.23
C VAL A 146 13.03 -13.32 25.32
N GLY A 147 14.21 -12.74 25.06
CA GLY A 147 14.89 -11.84 25.99
C GLY A 147 14.07 -10.58 26.29
N GLN A 148 13.52 -9.95 25.26
CA GLN A 148 12.70 -8.73 25.42
C GLN A 148 11.43 -9.02 26.22
N LYS A 149 10.71 -10.10 25.93
CA LYS A 149 9.53 -10.52 26.71
C LYS A 149 9.86 -10.80 28.17
N LEU A 150 11.03 -11.38 28.47
CA LEU A 150 11.49 -11.59 29.81
C LEU A 150 11.78 -10.26 30.54
N LEU A 151 12.39 -9.30 29.85
CA LEU A 151 12.63 -7.95 30.40
C LEU A 151 11.30 -7.25 30.74
N GLU A 152 10.31 -7.30 29.88
CA GLU A 152 9.00 -6.67 30.06
C GLU A 152 8.21 -7.25 31.25
N THR A 153 8.49 -8.48 31.67
CA THR A 153 7.85 -9.07 32.86
C THR A 153 8.41 -8.51 34.19
N HIS A 154 9.61 -7.91 34.16
CA HIS A 154 10.31 -7.47 35.37
C HIS A 154 10.54 -5.96 35.40
N PHE A 155 10.49 -5.28 34.27
CA PHE A 155 10.80 -3.88 34.13
C PHE A 155 9.71 -3.15 33.31
N PRO A 156 9.50 -1.84 33.50
CA PRO A 156 8.62 -1.05 32.64
C PRO A 156 9.04 -1.17 31.17
N GLY A 157 8.08 -1.28 30.25
CA GLY A 157 8.35 -1.52 28.83
C GLY A 157 9.27 -0.48 28.19
N GLY A 158 9.24 0.78 28.64
CA GLY A 158 10.09 1.87 28.16
C GLY A 158 11.48 1.93 28.81
N GLN A 159 11.82 0.99 29.70
CA GLN A 159 13.12 0.99 30.37
C GLN A 159 14.23 0.59 29.35
N GLY A 160 15.25 1.42 29.27
CA GLY A 160 16.36 1.24 28.31
C GLY A 160 16.18 2.06 27.01
N ASP A 161 14.97 2.48 26.68
CA ASP A 161 14.68 3.36 25.53
C ASP A 161 13.63 4.42 25.89
N PRO A 162 13.99 5.41 26.74
CA PRO A 162 13.05 6.41 27.19
C PRO A 162 12.72 7.42 26.10
N THR A 163 11.51 7.95 26.14
CA THR A 163 11.16 9.16 25.41
C THR A 163 12.01 10.33 25.91
N GLN A 164 12.60 11.10 25.02
CA GLN A 164 13.52 12.19 25.36
C GLN A 164 12.90 13.55 25.11
N ILE A 165 13.02 14.45 26.09
CA ILE A 165 12.57 15.82 25.97
C ILE A 165 13.79 16.74 26.03
N VAL A 166 14.04 17.48 24.96
CA VAL A 166 15.07 18.54 24.92
C VAL A 166 14.44 19.83 25.37
N VAL A 167 15.00 20.45 26.43
CA VAL A 167 14.47 21.64 27.07
C VAL A 167 15.56 22.69 27.29
N ALA A 168 15.17 23.96 27.55
CA ALA A 168 16.10 24.99 28.02
C ALA A 168 16.60 24.65 29.42
N ALA A 169 17.87 24.94 29.72
CA ALA A 169 18.51 24.58 30.99
C ALA A 169 17.82 25.19 32.23
N ASP A 170 17.20 26.37 32.11
CA ASP A 170 16.45 27.02 33.13
C ASP A 170 15.02 26.50 33.34
N LYS A 171 14.54 25.59 32.48
CA LYS A 171 13.18 25.01 32.46
C LYS A 171 13.12 23.55 32.89
N ILE A 172 14.24 22.91 33.23
CA ILE A 172 14.32 21.49 33.57
C ILE A 172 13.30 21.12 34.63
N ASP A 173 13.28 21.81 35.75
CA ASP A 173 12.38 21.50 36.89
C ASP A 173 10.92 21.70 36.53
N ALA A 174 10.59 22.78 35.81
CA ALA A 174 9.24 23.08 35.38
C ALA A 174 8.70 21.99 34.43
N VAL A 175 9.48 21.57 33.41
CA VAL A 175 9.07 20.53 32.49
C VAL A 175 9.02 19.17 33.17
N THR A 176 9.99 18.83 34.03
CA THR A 176 9.98 17.60 34.83
C THR A 176 8.70 17.49 35.66
N ALA A 177 8.33 18.55 36.38
CA ALA A 177 7.11 18.58 37.18
C ALA A 177 5.84 18.45 36.31
N ALA A 178 5.79 19.11 35.15
CA ALA A 178 4.65 19.09 34.25
C ALA A 178 4.40 17.71 33.66
N VAL A 179 5.48 16.99 33.27
CA VAL A 179 5.38 15.70 32.58
C VAL A 179 5.25 14.54 33.53
N LYS A 180 5.67 14.68 34.79
CA LYS A 180 5.68 13.57 35.77
C LYS A 180 4.33 12.85 35.94
N ASN A 181 3.22 13.58 35.80
CA ASN A 181 1.88 13.03 35.94
C ASN A 181 1.18 12.77 34.58
N ALA A 182 1.94 12.75 33.48
CA ALA A 182 1.37 12.44 32.18
C ALA A 182 0.96 10.96 32.09
N PRO A 183 -0.05 10.64 31.27
CA PRO A 183 -0.45 9.24 31.04
C PRO A 183 0.74 8.36 30.59
N GLY A 184 0.80 7.14 31.10
CA GLY A 184 1.81 6.16 30.72
C GLY A 184 3.22 6.41 31.26
N VAL A 185 3.47 7.53 31.95
CA VAL A 185 4.78 7.89 32.50
C VAL A 185 5.02 7.17 33.84
N THR A 186 6.14 6.45 33.94
CA THR A 186 6.60 5.76 35.15
C THR A 186 7.70 6.53 35.86
N GLU A 187 8.64 7.08 35.11
CA GLU A 187 9.78 7.80 35.65
C GLU A 187 10.14 8.99 34.76
N VAL A 188 10.56 10.06 35.37
CA VAL A 188 11.08 11.27 34.71
C VAL A 188 12.37 11.65 35.36
N SER A 189 13.47 11.64 34.64
CA SER A 189 14.80 11.98 35.17
C SER A 189 15.61 12.80 34.17
N PRO A 190 16.26 13.91 34.62
CA PRO A 190 17.21 14.60 33.75
C PRO A 190 18.44 13.73 33.43
N LEU A 191 18.99 13.90 32.25
CA LEU A 191 20.23 13.22 31.87
C LEU A 191 21.41 13.80 32.67
N LEU A 192 22.10 12.92 33.39
CA LEU A 192 23.25 13.29 34.22
C LEU A 192 24.57 13.23 33.46
N ASP A 193 25.53 14.05 33.88
CA ASP A 193 26.89 14.08 33.31
C ASP A 193 27.79 13.13 34.12
N GLY A 194 27.52 11.84 34.07
CA GLY A 194 28.26 10.79 34.76
C GLY A 194 27.37 9.65 35.27
N PHE A 195 28.00 8.67 35.88
CA PHE A 195 27.30 7.51 36.44
C PHE A 195 26.86 7.79 37.89
N VAL A 196 25.69 7.32 38.26
CA VAL A 196 25.25 7.32 39.65
C VAL A 196 25.96 6.21 40.42
N ILE A 197 26.76 6.60 41.39
CA ILE A 197 27.51 5.65 42.24
C ILE A 197 26.83 5.66 43.62
N PRO A 198 26.34 4.52 44.14
CA PRO A 198 25.72 4.43 45.44
C PRO A 198 26.64 4.98 46.55
N GLY A 199 26.10 5.90 47.38
CA GLY A 199 26.86 6.55 48.45
C GLY A 199 27.66 7.80 48.06
N GLN A 200 27.62 8.22 46.79
CA GLN A 200 28.20 9.49 46.34
C GLN A 200 27.11 10.50 45.97
N PRO A 201 27.42 11.83 46.01
CA PRO A 201 26.49 12.85 45.51
C PRO A 201 26.13 12.58 44.04
N LEU A 202 24.87 12.85 43.67
CA LEU A 202 24.40 12.72 42.28
C LEU A 202 25.24 13.61 41.35
N PRO A 203 25.63 13.11 40.17
CA PRO A 203 26.26 13.91 39.12
C PRO A 203 25.37 15.10 38.75
N LYS A 204 25.99 16.15 38.23
CA LYS A 204 25.25 17.34 37.76
C LYS A 204 24.44 16.94 36.47
N VAL A 205 23.36 17.67 36.22
CA VAL A 205 22.62 17.53 34.98
C VAL A 205 23.51 17.93 33.80
N LYS A 206 23.52 17.13 32.76
CA LYS A 206 24.27 17.41 31.56
C LYS A 206 23.61 18.53 30.76
N ILE A 207 24.33 19.67 30.64
CA ILE A 207 23.88 20.82 29.86
C ILE A 207 24.86 21.05 28.72
N VAL A 208 24.32 21.16 27.49
CA VAL A 208 25.09 21.46 26.27
C VAL A 208 24.35 22.58 25.52
N ASP A 209 25.04 23.63 25.15
CA ASP A 209 24.46 24.78 24.43
C ASP A 209 23.18 25.33 25.09
N ASN A 210 23.21 25.47 26.42
CA ASN A 210 22.05 25.91 27.25
C ASN A 210 20.82 25.02 27.13
N LYS A 211 20.98 23.75 26.73
CA LYS A 211 19.91 22.75 26.65
C LYS A 211 20.23 21.53 27.50
N ALA A 212 19.19 20.91 28.02
CA ALA A 212 19.27 19.66 28.76
C ALA A 212 18.31 18.62 28.14
N ILE A 213 18.54 17.35 28.47
CA ILE A 213 17.66 16.25 28.09
C ILE A 213 16.98 15.72 29.36
N ILE A 214 15.68 15.55 29.27
CA ILE A 214 14.87 14.85 30.29
C ILE A 214 14.44 13.51 29.67
N ASN A 215 14.81 12.41 30.34
CA ASN A 215 14.36 11.07 29.98
C ASN A 215 13.01 10.79 30.66
N VAL A 216 12.04 10.32 29.87
CA VAL A 216 10.70 9.95 30.29
C VAL A 216 10.49 8.48 29.98
N THR A 217 10.50 7.64 31.02
CA THR A 217 10.26 6.20 30.88
C THR A 217 8.75 5.96 30.87
N LEU A 218 8.28 5.29 29.81
CA LEU A 218 6.88 4.87 29.68
C LEU A 218 6.68 3.47 30.25
N ASN A 219 5.46 3.16 30.67
CA ASN A 219 5.10 1.82 31.15
C ASN A 219 4.85 0.80 30.02
N LYS A 220 4.86 1.27 28.77
CA LYS A 220 4.59 0.49 27.55
C LYS A 220 5.85 0.41 26.71
N ALA A 221 5.91 -0.60 25.81
CA ALA A 221 7.03 -0.74 24.88
C ALA A 221 7.15 0.51 23.99
N PRO A 222 8.35 1.04 23.76
CA PRO A 222 8.55 2.33 23.07
C PRO A 222 8.01 2.37 21.64
N ASP A 223 7.98 1.23 20.99
CA ASP A 223 7.51 1.04 19.61
C ASP A 223 6.07 0.53 19.53
N SER A 224 5.35 0.49 20.66
CA SER A 224 3.94 0.12 20.69
C SER A 224 3.02 1.29 20.26
N VAL A 225 1.84 0.93 19.74
CA VAL A 225 0.80 1.89 19.38
C VAL A 225 0.37 2.68 20.62
N GLU A 226 0.23 1.99 21.75
CA GLU A 226 -0.22 2.55 23.03
C GLU A 226 0.77 3.56 23.61
N ALA A 227 2.08 3.33 23.48
CA ALA A 227 3.09 4.33 23.89
C ALA A 227 3.02 5.58 23.00
N GLY A 228 2.77 5.39 21.70
CA GLY A 228 2.57 6.51 20.78
C GLY A 228 1.37 7.37 21.13
N GLU A 229 0.28 6.81 21.66
CA GLU A 229 -0.91 7.56 22.06
C GLU A 229 -0.69 8.53 23.23
N ASP A 230 0.31 8.27 24.06
CA ASP A 230 0.68 9.14 25.18
C ASP A 230 1.51 10.37 24.73
N ILE A 231 2.19 10.30 23.56
CA ILE A 231 3.11 11.35 23.06
C ILE A 231 2.45 12.72 22.87
N PRO A 232 1.25 12.86 22.28
CA PRO A 232 0.61 14.17 22.14
C PRO A 232 0.42 14.89 23.47
N LYS A 233 0.04 14.15 24.52
CA LYS A 233 -0.17 14.74 25.87
C LYS A 233 1.15 15.13 26.51
N ILE A 234 2.19 14.32 26.36
CA ILE A 234 3.55 14.64 26.81
C ILE A 234 4.07 15.91 26.12
N ARG A 235 3.86 16.03 24.80
CA ARG A 235 4.21 17.23 24.02
C ARG A 235 3.47 18.48 24.50
N GLU A 236 2.18 18.36 24.76
CA GLU A 236 1.36 19.45 25.26
C GLU A 236 1.89 19.94 26.60
N LEU A 237 2.10 19.03 27.57
CA LEU A 237 2.59 19.34 28.90
C LEU A 237 4.01 19.93 28.89
N ALA A 238 4.91 19.34 28.11
CA ALA A 238 6.27 19.85 27.97
C ALA A 238 6.28 21.29 27.42
N ARG A 239 5.50 21.54 26.34
CA ARG A 239 5.42 22.87 25.74
C ARG A 239 4.67 23.91 26.57
N SER A 240 3.79 23.49 27.48
CA SER A 240 3.17 24.40 28.41
C SER A 240 4.15 24.98 29.44
N ALA A 241 5.20 24.22 29.80
CA ALA A 241 6.25 24.63 30.73
C ALA A 241 7.45 25.29 30.00
N ASP A 242 7.77 24.83 28.78
CA ASP A 242 8.80 25.38 27.89
C ASP A 242 8.30 25.33 26.45
N SER A 243 7.95 26.51 25.89
CA SER A 243 7.46 26.61 24.51
C SER A 243 8.46 26.10 23.44
N THR A 244 9.74 25.97 23.80
CA THR A 244 10.83 25.49 22.94
C THR A 244 11.09 23.98 23.11
N ALA A 245 10.39 23.31 24.03
CA ALA A 245 10.57 21.89 24.28
C ALA A 245 10.30 21.03 23.04
N LEU A 246 11.21 20.11 22.79
CA LEU A 246 11.11 19.13 21.69
C LEU A 246 11.07 17.72 22.27
N VAL A 247 10.04 16.95 21.91
CA VAL A 247 9.87 15.57 22.34
C VAL A 247 10.27 14.63 21.22
N GLY A 248 11.28 13.80 21.47
CA GLY A 248 11.86 12.81 20.57
C GLY A 248 11.94 11.43 21.24
N GLY A 249 12.77 10.56 20.69
CA GLY A 249 12.90 9.16 21.08
C GLY A 249 11.99 8.23 20.27
N THR A 250 12.12 6.93 20.48
CA THR A 250 11.47 5.88 19.67
C THR A 250 9.96 6.04 19.62
N SER A 251 9.29 6.20 20.77
CA SER A 251 7.83 6.37 20.83
C SER A 251 7.33 7.58 20.04
N ALA A 252 8.07 8.70 20.13
CA ALA A 252 7.71 9.92 19.39
C ALA A 252 7.88 9.75 17.88
N VAL A 253 8.95 9.07 17.45
CA VAL A 253 9.18 8.76 16.02
C VAL A 253 8.11 7.84 15.47
N TYR A 254 7.75 6.76 16.18
CA TYR A 254 6.66 5.85 15.78
C TYR A 254 5.32 6.58 15.65
N PHE A 255 4.99 7.44 16.62
CA PHE A 255 3.80 8.28 16.54
C PHE A 255 3.80 9.21 15.32
N ASP A 256 4.92 9.88 15.05
CA ASP A 256 5.05 10.80 13.91
C ASP A 256 4.97 10.05 12.58
N VAL A 257 5.58 8.87 12.46
CA VAL A 257 5.47 7.99 11.28
C VAL A 257 4.02 7.56 11.06
N ARG A 258 3.31 7.14 12.12
CA ARG A 258 1.88 6.79 12.04
C ARG A 258 1.04 7.97 11.58
N THR A 259 1.30 9.15 12.13
CA THR A 259 0.59 10.39 11.76
C THR A 259 0.86 10.78 10.30
N ALA A 260 2.12 10.67 9.85
CA ALA A 260 2.51 10.93 8.47
C ALA A 260 1.82 9.96 7.50
N ASN A 261 1.81 8.65 7.79
CA ASN A 261 1.08 7.66 6.98
C ASN A 261 -0.42 7.97 6.91
N GLY A 262 -1.04 8.35 8.05
CA GLY A 262 -2.45 8.74 8.08
C GLY A 262 -2.75 9.97 7.21
N ARG A 263 -1.84 10.96 7.19
CA ARG A 263 -1.93 12.12 6.29
C ARG A 263 -1.71 11.71 4.83
N ASP A 264 -0.73 10.88 4.57
CA ASP A 264 -0.40 10.40 3.22
C ASP A 264 -1.60 9.64 2.62
N ASN A 265 -2.24 8.75 3.38
CA ASN A 265 -3.47 8.07 2.95
C ASN A 265 -4.57 9.07 2.55
N ARG A 266 -4.78 10.13 3.34
CA ARG A 266 -5.80 11.16 3.07
C ARG A 266 -5.46 12.08 1.91
N THR A 267 -4.19 12.19 1.53
CA THR A 267 -3.72 13.07 0.46
C THR A 267 -3.47 12.30 -0.82
N ILE A 268 -2.69 11.22 -0.76
CA ILE A 268 -2.22 10.48 -1.93
C ILE A 268 -3.35 9.68 -2.56
N ILE A 269 -4.20 9.02 -1.76
CA ILE A 269 -5.30 8.21 -2.29
C ILE A 269 -6.28 9.05 -3.14
N PRO A 270 -6.82 10.19 -2.66
CA PRO A 270 -7.71 11.01 -3.48
C PRO A 270 -7.04 11.59 -4.73
N ILE A 271 -5.78 12.04 -4.63
CA ILE A 271 -5.03 12.55 -5.78
C ILE A 271 -4.87 11.44 -6.84
N SER A 272 -4.47 10.26 -6.41
CA SER A 272 -4.34 9.10 -7.30
C SER A 272 -5.65 8.76 -7.98
N LEU A 273 -6.76 8.67 -7.23
CA LEU A 273 -8.09 8.39 -7.80
C LEU A 273 -8.51 9.45 -8.81
N PHE A 274 -8.24 10.73 -8.54
CA PHE A 274 -8.55 11.82 -9.46
C PHE A 274 -7.75 11.70 -10.77
N VAL A 275 -6.44 11.53 -10.67
CA VAL A 275 -5.53 11.42 -11.83
C VAL A 275 -5.90 10.19 -12.67
N ILE A 276 -6.15 9.07 -12.04
CA ILE A 276 -6.56 7.82 -12.70
C ILE A 276 -7.90 8.01 -13.41
N THR A 277 -8.88 8.67 -12.78
CA THR A 277 -10.19 8.94 -13.40
C THR A 277 -10.02 9.81 -14.65
N LEU A 278 -9.14 10.80 -14.58
CA LEU A 278 -8.83 11.66 -15.72
C LEU A 278 -8.23 10.84 -16.88
N ILE A 279 -7.23 10.02 -16.59
CA ILE A 279 -6.58 9.18 -17.62
C ILE A 279 -7.58 8.20 -18.23
N LEU A 280 -8.37 7.50 -17.40
CA LEU A 280 -9.43 6.59 -17.88
C LEU A 280 -10.48 7.31 -18.72
N GLY A 281 -10.91 8.50 -18.28
CA GLY A 281 -11.88 9.34 -19.01
C GLY A 281 -11.40 9.71 -20.40
N LEU A 282 -10.12 10.12 -20.51
CA LEU A 282 -9.47 10.44 -21.78
C LEU A 282 -9.33 9.20 -22.69
N LEU A 283 -8.88 8.09 -22.11
CA LEU A 283 -8.66 6.84 -22.86
C LEU A 283 -9.97 6.26 -23.38
N LEU A 284 -10.98 6.16 -22.52
CA LEU A 284 -12.29 5.59 -22.88
C LEU A 284 -13.19 6.58 -23.63
N ARG A 285 -12.81 7.86 -23.64
CA ARG A 285 -13.64 8.97 -24.17
C ARG A 285 -15.05 8.97 -23.56
N SER A 286 -15.15 8.60 -22.29
CA SER A 286 -16.40 8.51 -21.55
C SER A 286 -16.15 8.69 -20.06
N ILE A 287 -16.59 9.80 -19.50
CA ILE A 287 -16.46 10.11 -18.07
C ILE A 287 -17.29 9.12 -17.24
N LEU A 288 -18.51 8.79 -17.69
CA LEU A 288 -19.39 7.86 -16.98
C LEU A 288 -18.75 6.48 -16.83
N SER A 289 -18.15 5.95 -17.90
CA SER A 289 -17.46 4.66 -17.86
C SER A 289 -16.27 4.70 -16.90
N ALA A 290 -15.49 5.79 -16.91
CA ALA A 290 -14.35 5.96 -16.03
C ALA A 290 -14.78 5.97 -14.55
N VAL A 291 -15.82 6.71 -14.20
CA VAL A 291 -16.35 6.79 -12.83
C VAL A 291 -16.92 5.44 -12.36
N LEU A 292 -17.66 4.72 -13.21
CA LEU A 292 -18.17 3.39 -12.87
C LEU A 292 -17.04 2.39 -12.64
N LEU A 293 -16.02 2.39 -13.50
CA LEU A 293 -14.84 1.53 -13.32
C LEU A 293 -14.10 1.88 -12.04
N LEU A 294 -13.88 3.16 -11.77
CA LEU A 294 -13.27 3.60 -10.52
C LEU A 294 -14.05 3.11 -9.30
N GLY A 295 -15.39 3.23 -9.33
CA GLY A 295 -16.25 2.71 -8.25
C GLY A 295 -16.06 1.22 -8.01
N THR A 296 -15.94 0.41 -9.08
CA THR A 296 -15.66 -1.03 -8.94
C THR A 296 -14.28 -1.33 -8.36
N VAL A 297 -13.28 -0.54 -8.74
CA VAL A 297 -11.90 -0.67 -8.21
C VAL A 297 -11.84 -0.31 -6.73
N ILE A 298 -12.48 0.79 -6.33
CA ILE A 298 -12.59 1.20 -4.91
C ILE A 298 -13.30 0.12 -4.09
N LEU A 299 -14.42 -0.40 -4.59
CA LEU A 299 -15.14 -1.48 -3.91
C LEU A 299 -14.29 -2.74 -3.77
N SER A 300 -13.56 -3.12 -4.82
CA SER A 300 -12.63 -4.25 -4.82
C SER A 300 -11.49 -4.03 -3.82
N PHE A 301 -10.94 -2.82 -3.74
CA PHE A 301 -9.92 -2.47 -2.76
C PHE A 301 -10.40 -2.66 -1.33
N PHE A 302 -11.56 -2.10 -0.96
CA PHE A 302 -12.11 -2.29 0.39
C PHE A 302 -12.51 -3.75 0.66
N ALA A 303 -13.02 -4.47 -0.33
CA ALA A 303 -13.29 -5.90 -0.19
C ALA A 303 -12.00 -6.70 0.07
N THR A 304 -10.90 -6.37 -0.61
CA THR A 304 -9.60 -7.00 -0.37
C THR A 304 -9.08 -6.70 1.03
N LEU A 305 -9.14 -5.43 1.49
CA LEU A 305 -8.77 -5.09 2.87
C LEU A 305 -9.63 -5.85 3.89
N GLY A 306 -10.93 -6.03 3.60
CA GLY A 306 -11.83 -6.80 4.45
C GLY A 306 -11.45 -8.28 4.52
N VAL A 307 -11.12 -8.89 3.39
CA VAL A 307 -10.59 -10.27 3.36
C VAL A 307 -9.27 -10.36 4.13
N CYS A 308 -8.35 -9.41 3.93
CA CYS A 308 -7.10 -9.35 4.69
C CYS A 308 -7.38 -9.25 6.19
N ALA A 309 -8.31 -8.39 6.61
CA ALA A 309 -8.68 -8.27 8.02
C ALA A 309 -9.19 -9.59 8.61
N LEU A 310 -10.09 -10.29 7.90
CA LEU A 310 -10.61 -11.58 8.35
C LEU A 310 -9.52 -12.65 8.44
N VAL A 311 -8.67 -12.73 7.42
CA VAL A 311 -7.59 -13.72 7.35
C VAL A 311 -6.50 -13.43 8.39
N PHE A 312 -6.06 -12.19 8.52
CA PHE A 312 -4.98 -11.80 9.44
C PHE A 312 -5.42 -11.94 10.89
N ASN A 313 -6.65 -11.50 11.22
CA ASN A 313 -7.13 -11.53 12.60
C ASN A 313 -7.56 -12.93 13.06
N HIS A 314 -8.11 -13.78 12.17
CA HIS A 314 -8.77 -15.04 12.58
C HIS A 314 -8.04 -16.30 12.12
N ILE A 315 -7.29 -16.24 11.01
CA ILE A 315 -6.56 -17.42 10.48
C ILE A 315 -5.10 -17.38 10.91
N PHE A 316 -4.42 -16.27 10.65
CA PHE A 316 -2.99 -16.14 10.99
C PHE A 316 -2.74 -15.61 12.39
N GLY A 317 -3.68 -14.89 13.01
CA GLY A 317 -3.54 -14.32 14.34
C GLY A 317 -2.41 -13.28 14.44
N PHE A 318 -2.21 -12.47 13.37
CA PHE A 318 -1.20 -11.43 13.38
C PHE A 318 -1.54 -10.34 14.40
N ALA A 319 -0.54 -9.85 15.12
CA ALA A 319 -0.70 -8.79 16.11
C ALA A 319 -1.17 -7.47 15.48
N GLY A 320 -0.72 -7.19 14.27
CA GLY A 320 -1.07 -6.00 13.49
C GLY A 320 -0.38 -5.99 12.14
N GLY A 321 -0.43 -4.86 11.46
CA GLY A 321 0.22 -4.60 10.18
C GLY A 321 0.93 -3.25 10.15
N ASP A 322 1.86 -3.10 9.22
CA ASP A 322 2.58 -1.84 9.00
C ASP A 322 1.62 -0.69 8.66
N ASN A 323 1.92 0.50 9.16
CA ASN A 323 1.13 1.73 8.94
C ASN A 323 1.01 2.12 7.46
N GLY A 324 2.00 1.76 6.64
CA GLY A 324 2.02 2.02 5.19
C GLY A 324 1.21 1.01 4.40
N PHE A 325 0.80 -0.13 5.00
CA PHE A 325 0.12 -1.21 4.30
C PHE A 325 -1.11 -0.76 3.51
N PRO A 326 -2.05 0.05 4.04
CA PRO A 326 -3.21 0.49 3.27
C PRO A 326 -2.84 1.29 2.02
N LEU A 327 -1.83 2.16 2.09
CA LEU A 327 -1.37 2.95 0.94
C LEU A 327 -0.71 2.07 -0.12
N PHE A 328 0.16 1.16 0.26
CA PHE A 328 0.81 0.24 -0.66
C PHE A 328 -0.22 -0.70 -1.31
N ALA A 329 -1.12 -1.29 -0.50
CA ALA A 329 -2.20 -2.12 -1.01
C ALA A 329 -3.07 -1.35 -2.01
N PHE A 330 -3.39 -0.08 -1.72
CA PHE A 330 -4.15 0.78 -2.61
C PHE A 330 -3.42 0.97 -3.94
N ILE A 331 -2.16 1.38 -3.93
CA ILE A 331 -1.40 1.66 -5.15
C ILE A 331 -1.26 0.41 -6.00
N PHE A 332 -0.89 -0.73 -5.40
CA PHE A 332 -0.75 -1.97 -6.16
C PHE A 332 -2.09 -2.48 -6.70
N LEU A 333 -3.12 -2.55 -5.89
CA LEU A 333 -4.42 -3.06 -6.31
C LEU A 333 -5.11 -2.15 -7.33
N VAL A 334 -5.02 -0.83 -7.12
CA VAL A 334 -5.66 0.13 -8.01
C VAL A 334 -4.90 0.21 -9.33
N ALA A 335 -3.56 0.29 -9.29
CA ALA A 335 -2.75 0.33 -10.50
C ALA A 335 -2.97 -0.93 -11.36
N LEU A 336 -2.81 -2.14 -10.78
CA LEU A 336 -3.03 -3.39 -11.49
C LEU A 336 -4.49 -3.60 -11.90
N GLY A 337 -5.45 -3.27 -11.02
CA GLY A 337 -6.87 -3.44 -11.31
C GLY A 337 -7.35 -2.55 -12.46
N ILE A 338 -6.77 -1.37 -12.60
CA ILE A 338 -7.09 -0.45 -13.69
C ILE A 338 -6.55 -0.95 -15.03
N ASP A 339 -5.37 -1.53 -15.06
CA ASP A 339 -4.78 -2.09 -16.27
C ASP A 339 -5.65 -3.16 -16.88
N TYR A 340 -6.18 -4.08 -16.06
CA TYR A 340 -7.14 -5.08 -16.53
C TYR A 340 -8.45 -4.46 -17.03
N ASN A 341 -8.92 -3.41 -16.37
CA ASN A 341 -10.09 -2.67 -16.81
C ASN A 341 -9.85 -1.94 -18.15
N ILE A 342 -8.68 -1.32 -18.33
CA ILE A 342 -8.29 -0.69 -19.59
C ILE A 342 -8.29 -1.74 -20.70
N PHE A 343 -7.64 -2.87 -20.48
CA PHE A 343 -7.54 -3.94 -21.47
C PHE A 343 -8.90 -4.49 -21.86
N LEU A 344 -9.76 -4.79 -20.88
CA LEU A 344 -11.13 -5.25 -21.11
C LEU A 344 -11.95 -4.22 -21.88
N MET A 345 -11.96 -2.97 -21.40
CA MET A 345 -12.82 -1.93 -21.98
C MET A 345 -12.37 -1.47 -23.38
N THR A 346 -11.08 -1.48 -23.65
CA THR A 346 -10.57 -1.23 -25.01
C THR A 346 -11.10 -2.30 -25.96
N ARG A 347 -11.04 -3.57 -25.57
CA ARG A 347 -11.57 -4.68 -26.38
C ARG A 347 -13.09 -4.63 -26.53
N VAL A 348 -13.79 -4.35 -25.44
CA VAL A 348 -15.26 -4.15 -25.47
C VAL A 348 -15.63 -3.03 -26.45
N ARG A 349 -14.90 -1.92 -26.46
CA ARG A 349 -15.14 -0.82 -27.37
C ARG A 349 -14.92 -1.20 -28.83
N GLU A 350 -13.81 -1.89 -29.13
CA GLU A 350 -13.52 -2.40 -30.48
C GLU A 350 -14.62 -3.33 -31.02
N GLU A 351 -15.04 -4.29 -30.21
CA GLU A 351 -16.07 -5.24 -30.62
C GLU A 351 -17.47 -4.60 -30.67
N SER A 352 -17.74 -3.64 -29.78
CA SER A 352 -19.03 -2.91 -29.78
C SER A 352 -19.21 -2.04 -31.03
N GLN A 353 -18.15 -1.52 -31.59
CA GLN A 353 -18.20 -0.77 -32.87
C GLN A 353 -18.58 -1.66 -34.07
N LYS A 354 -18.25 -2.97 -33.98
CA LYS A 354 -18.51 -3.93 -35.07
C LYS A 354 -19.89 -4.56 -34.99
N MET A 355 -20.37 -4.89 -33.78
CA MET A 355 -21.56 -5.72 -33.59
C MET A 355 -22.58 -5.17 -32.59
N GLY A 356 -22.39 -3.93 -32.11
CA GLY A 356 -23.25 -3.30 -31.10
C GLY A 356 -22.81 -3.60 -29.67
N THR A 357 -23.36 -2.82 -28.72
CA THR A 357 -22.84 -2.80 -27.35
C THR A 357 -22.99 -4.15 -26.62
N ARG A 358 -24.17 -4.76 -26.62
CA ARG A 358 -24.41 -6.03 -25.88
C ARG A 358 -23.54 -7.19 -26.38
N PRO A 359 -23.58 -7.56 -27.66
CA PRO A 359 -22.71 -8.62 -28.19
C PRO A 359 -21.22 -8.29 -28.04
N GLY A 360 -20.83 -7.01 -28.21
CA GLY A 360 -19.46 -6.55 -28.07
C GLY A 360 -18.91 -6.72 -26.66
N VAL A 361 -19.72 -6.43 -25.60
CA VAL A 361 -19.34 -6.68 -24.21
C VAL A 361 -19.08 -8.17 -23.96
N ILE A 362 -20.00 -9.04 -24.41
CA ILE A 362 -19.87 -10.48 -24.18
C ILE A 362 -18.63 -11.04 -24.93
N LYS A 363 -18.43 -10.63 -26.18
CA LYS A 363 -17.28 -11.06 -26.94
C LYS A 363 -15.97 -10.50 -26.34
N GLY A 364 -15.94 -9.23 -25.96
CA GLY A 364 -14.80 -8.63 -25.26
C GLY A 364 -14.44 -9.41 -24.00
N LEU A 365 -15.42 -9.71 -23.13
CA LEU A 365 -15.22 -10.50 -21.92
C LEU A 365 -14.72 -11.93 -22.23
N THR A 366 -15.28 -12.59 -23.23
CA THR A 366 -14.89 -13.96 -23.59
C THR A 366 -13.44 -14.02 -24.09
N VAL A 367 -13.03 -13.04 -24.90
CA VAL A 367 -11.67 -12.97 -25.46
C VAL A 367 -10.63 -12.59 -24.40
N THR A 368 -10.94 -11.61 -23.57
CA THR A 368 -9.96 -11.06 -22.59
C THR A 368 -9.99 -11.78 -21.24
N GLY A 369 -11.10 -12.44 -20.90
CA GLY A 369 -11.27 -13.07 -19.60
C GLY A 369 -10.20 -14.13 -19.28
N ALA A 370 -9.82 -14.95 -20.26
CA ALA A 370 -8.75 -15.92 -20.10
C ALA A 370 -7.38 -15.25 -19.83
N VAL A 371 -7.10 -14.15 -20.51
CA VAL A 371 -5.85 -13.38 -20.33
C VAL A 371 -5.82 -12.76 -18.94
N ILE A 372 -6.89 -12.09 -18.54
CA ILE A 372 -6.99 -11.42 -17.23
C ILE A 372 -6.86 -12.41 -16.05
N THR A 373 -7.35 -13.63 -16.20
CA THR A 373 -7.25 -14.63 -15.11
C THR A 373 -5.97 -15.44 -15.11
N SER A 374 -5.20 -15.41 -16.20
CA SER A 374 -3.89 -16.08 -16.28
C SER A 374 -2.72 -15.17 -15.91
N ALA A 375 -2.95 -13.88 -15.82
CA ALA A 375 -1.98 -12.89 -15.39
C ALA A 375 -2.03 -12.67 -13.87
#